data_b6bcfb76113b2b6245d5e66998100936
#
_entry.id   b6bcfb76113b2b6245d5e66998100936
#
_cell.length_a   1.000
_cell.length_b   1.000
_cell.length_c   1.000
_cell.angle_alpha   90.00
_cell.angle_beta   90.00
_cell.angle_gamma   90.00
#
_symmetry.space_group_name_H-M   'P 1'
#
loop_
_entity.id
_entity.type
_entity.pdbx_description
1 polymer ?
#
loop_
_entity_poly.entity_id
_entity_poly.type
_entity_poly.pdbx_seq_one_letter_code
_entity_poly.pdbx_strand_id
1 'polypeptide(L)'
;CRQRRHQPDGVFPKNMFSLDVGIDLGTSSPLVYIKGMGIILAEPSVVAIQASTKKPLAVGSEAKRMLGRTPGSIVAIRPMKDGVIADFEVTQKMLEYFIKKARSLARTLPWSKIRVVVSVPSGITEVEKRAVVESAEQAGADKTFLIDEPMAAAIGAGLPVTEPGGSMIIDIGGGTTEVAVISLGGIVVCISERTAGDKMDEAIVQHIKRKYNLLIGERTAEAIKIKIGSADELSEEKRMEIKGRDLVAGLPRTVTITSEEIRA
;
A
#
# COMPACT_ATOMS: atom_id res chain seq x y z
N CYS A 1 -11.98 -16.42 5.07
CA CYS A 1 -12.34 -16.00 6.43
C CYS A 1 -13.09 -14.67 6.34
N ARG A 2 -14.41 -14.64 6.66
CA ARG A 2 -15.21 -13.41 6.67
C ARG A 2 -14.74 -12.56 7.83
N GLN A 3 -14.02 -11.48 7.58
CA GLN A 3 -13.80 -10.42 8.56
C GLN A 3 -15.16 -9.81 8.91
N ARG A 4 -15.66 -10.11 10.11
CA ARG A 4 -16.75 -9.35 10.72
C ARG A 4 -16.26 -7.91 10.87
N ARG A 5 -16.90 -6.98 10.19
CA ARG A 5 -16.77 -5.54 10.48
C ARG A 5 -17.23 -5.35 11.93
N HIS A 6 -16.28 -5.20 12.83
CA HIS A 6 -16.56 -4.68 14.14
C HIS A 6 -16.90 -3.20 13.93
N GLN A 7 -18.16 -2.83 14.02
CA GLN A 7 -18.54 -1.45 14.31
C GLN A 7 -18.20 -1.22 15.79
N PRO A 8 -17.28 -0.32 16.11
CA PRO A 8 -17.08 0.04 17.52
C PRO A 8 -18.24 0.93 17.94
N ASP A 9 -18.93 0.49 18.98
CA ASP A 9 -19.89 1.30 19.72
C ASP A 9 -19.24 2.63 20.12
N GLY A 10 -19.89 3.72 19.79
CA GLY A 10 -19.75 5.13 20.13
C GLY A 10 -18.64 5.61 21.08
N VAL A 11 -17.38 5.27 20.81
CA VAL A 11 -16.25 5.83 21.55
C VAL A 11 -15.83 7.13 20.85
N PHE A 12 -16.33 8.26 21.33
CA PHE A 12 -15.80 9.56 20.95
C PHE A 12 -14.31 9.63 21.34
N PRO A 13 -13.42 10.16 20.47
CA PRO A 13 -12.01 10.32 20.82
C PRO A 13 -11.90 11.19 22.07
N LYS A 14 -11.17 10.70 23.09
CA LYS A 14 -10.99 11.35 24.40
C LYS A 14 -10.35 12.74 24.34
N ASN A 15 -9.86 13.19 23.17
CA ASN A 15 -9.25 14.50 22.95
C ASN A 15 -9.86 15.20 21.73
N MET A 16 -10.88 16.02 21.96
CA MET A 16 -11.44 16.91 20.91
C MET A 16 -10.43 17.95 20.38
N PHE A 17 -9.30 18.15 21.07
CA PHE A 17 -8.29 19.17 20.76
C PHE A 17 -7.07 18.63 20.00
N SER A 18 -6.89 17.32 19.93
CA SER A 18 -5.79 16.70 19.19
C SER A 18 -6.22 15.38 18.55
N LEU A 19 -5.71 15.14 17.34
CA LEU A 19 -5.92 13.92 16.58
C LEU A 19 -4.57 13.24 16.33
N ASP A 20 -4.44 11.99 16.79
CA ASP A 20 -3.28 11.16 16.55
C ASP A 20 -3.58 10.20 15.41
N VAL A 21 -2.84 10.32 14.32
CA VAL A 21 -3.02 9.56 13.08
C VAL A 21 -1.76 8.78 12.77
N GLY A 22 -1.89 7.48 12.51
CA GLY A 22 -0.86 6.66 11.89
C GLY A 22 -1.13 6.53 10.40
N ILE A 23 -0.12 6.72 9.58
CA ILE A 23 -0.21 6.55 8.13
C ILE A 23 0.89 5.59 7.71
N ASP A 24 0.49 4.47 7.12
CA ASP A 24 1.38 3.61 6.37
C ASP A 24 1.35 4.05 4.90
N LEU A 25 2.48 4.55 4.39
CA LEU A 25 2.64 4.98 2.99
C LEU A 25 3.08 3.83 2.08
N GLY A 26 2.54 2.64 2.31
CA GLY A 26 2.87 1.47 1.49
C GLY A 26 2.67 1.71 -0.01
N THR A 27 3.56 1.13 -0.82
CA THR A 27 3.54 1.23 -2.30
C THR A 27 2.21 0.77 -2.89
N SER A 28 1.61 -0.28 -2.35
CA SER A 28 0.38 -0.87 -2.90
C SER A 28 -0.89 -0.35 -2.23
N SER A 29 -0.94 -0.30 -0.91
CA SER A 29 -2.17 -0.03 -0.15
C SER A 29 -1.89 0.74 1.13
N PRO A 30 -1.77 2.07 1.06
CA PRO A 30 -1.68 2.91 2.24
C PRO A 30 -2.80 2.62 3.24
N LEU A 31 -2.45 2.64 4.51
CA LEU A 31 -3.38 2.50 5.63
C LEU A 31 -3.40 3.78 6.46
N VAL A 32 -4.58 4.13 6.94
CA VAL A 32 -4.74 5.24 7.88
C VAL A 32 -5.41 4.73 9.15
N TYR A 33 -4.73 4.92 10.26
CA TYR A 33 -5.16 4.55 11.60
C TYR A 33 -5.41 5.79 12.43
N ILE A 34 -6.49 5.81 13.20
CA ILE A 34 -6.75 6.85 14.20
C ILE A 34 -6.73 6.21 15.58
N LYS A 35 -6.00 6.82 16.50
CA LYS A 35 -5.93 6.37 17.89
C LYS A 35 -7.33 6.33 18.51
N GLY A 36 -7.73 5.12 18.96
CA GLY A 36 -9.05 4.87 19.55
C GLY A 36 -10.17 4.55 18.57
N MET A 37 -9.92 4.63 17.25
CA MET A 37 -10.88 4.26 16.21
C MET A 37 -10.41 3.08 15.35
N GLY A 38 -9.11 2.74 15.39
CA GLY A 38 -8.54 1.68 14.56
C GLY A 38 -8.22 2.14 13.14
N ILE A 39 -8.09 1.18 12.23
CA ILE A 39 -7.87 1.45 10.79
C ILE A 39 -9.18 2.00 10.20
N ILE A 40 -9.14 3.26 9.77
CA ILE A 40 -10.30 3.96 9.21
C ILE A 40 -10.29 3.98 7.68
N LEU A 41 -9.13 3.73 7.08
CA LEU A 41 -8.96 3.79 5.64
C LEU A 41 -7.90 2.77 5.21
N ALA A 42 -8.23 2.01 4.16
CA ALA A 42 -7.34 1.12 3.45
C ALA A 42 -7.62 1.33 1.96
N GLU A 43 -6.77 2.10 1.29
CA GLU A 43 -7.00 2.51 -0.10
C GLU A 43 -5.76 2.18 -0.95
N PRO A 44 -5.94 1.85 -2.24
CA PRO A 44 -4.80 1.69 -3.14
C PRO A 44 -3.97 2.98 -3.26
N SER A 45 -2.63 2.85 -3.37
CA SER A 45 -1.71 3.98 -3.61
C SER A 45 -1.79 4.44 -5.08
N VAL A 46 -2.94 4.98 -5.46
CA VAL A 46 -3.21 5.49 -6.81
C VAL A 46 -3.93 6.82 -6.74
N VAL A 47 -3.50 7.77 -7.55
CA VAL A 47 -4.14 9.07 -7.70
C VAL A 47 -4.41 9.31 -9.18
N ALA A 48 -5.64 9.62 -9.54
CA ALA A 48 -5.98 10.09 -10.88
C ALA A 48 -5.89 11.62 -10.92
N ILE A 49 -5.10 12.14 -11.83
CA ILE A 49 -4.91 13.58 -12.02
C ILE A 49 -5.30 14.02 -13.42
N GLN A 50 -5.69 15.26 -13.56
CA GLN A 50 -5.83 15.89 -14.85
C GLN A 50 -4.43 16.18 -15.42
N ALA A 51 -4.13 15.68 -16.61
CA ALA A 51 -2.79 15.73 -17.20
C ALA A 51 -2.24 17.16 -17.34
N SER A 52 -3.09 18.13 -17.72
CA SER A 52 -2.71 19.52 -17.98
C SER A 52 -2.48 20.35 -16.72
N THR A 53 -3.25 20.12 -15.65
CA THR A 53 -3.26 20.95 -14.43
C THR A 53 -2.69 20.24 -13.21
N LYS A 54 -2.41 18.94 -13.32
CA LYS A 54 -2.05 18.03 -12.20
C LYS A 54 -3.07 18.02 -11.05
N LYS A 55 -4.27 18.55 -11.28
CA LYS A 55 -5.31 18.56 -10.26
C LYS A 55 -5.80 17.14 -9.96
N PRO A 56 -5.85 16.70 -8.69
CA PRO A 56 -6.37 15.39 -8.34
C PRO A 56 -7.87 15.32 -8.62
N LEU A 57 -8.29 14.26 -9.28
CA LEU A 57 -9.68 13.96 -9.63
C LEU A 57 -10.24 12.83 -8.76
N ALA A 58 -9.40 11.83 -8.45
CA ALA A 58 -9.75 10.70 -7.61
C ALA A 58 -8.52 10.17 -6.88
N VAL A 59 -8.72 9.53 -5.73
CA VAL A 59 -7.68 8.89 -4.93
C VAL A 59 -8.14 7.49 -4.54
N GLY A 60 -7.20 6.56 -4.41
CA GLY A 60 -7.47 5.23 -3.88
C GLY A 60 -8.24 4.33 -4.85
N SER A 61 -9.26 3.65 -4.35
CA SER A 61 -10.04 2.65 -5.08
C SER A 61 -10.73 3.23 -6.32
N GLU A 62 -11.13 4.48 -6.29
CA GLU A 62 -11.73 5.15 -7.44
C GLU A 62 -10.68 5.38 -8.53
N ALA A 63 -9.51 5.89 -8.16
CA ALA A 63 -8.40 6.07 -9.09
C ALA A 63 -7.88 4.73 -9.65
N LYS A 64 -7.79 3.68 -8.81
CA LYS A 64 -7.39 2.33 -9.25
C LYS A 64 -8.32 1.77 -10.33
N ARG A 65 -9.61 2.07 -10.28
CA ARG A 65 -10.57 1.65 -11.33
C ARG A 65 -10.33 2.35 -12.67
N MET A 66 -9.68 3.51 -12.64
CA MET A 66 -9.35 4.29 -13.83
C MET A 66 -8.06 3.84 -14.53
N LEU A 67 -7.18 3.09 -13.86
CA LEU A 67 -5.93 2.58 -14.44
C LEU A 67 -6.19 1.84 -15.77
N GLY A 68 -5.48 2.26 -16.82
CA GLY A 68 -5.59 1.68 -18.16
C GLY A 68 -6.92 1.93 -18.90
N ARG A 69 -7.77 2.83 -18.38
CA ARG A 69 -9.11 3.12 -18.93
C ARG A 69 -9.40 4.62 -19.05
N THR A 70 -8.42 5.48 -18.78
CA THR A 70 -8.59 6.93 -18.81
C THR A 70 -8.44 7.48 -20.22
N PRO A 71 -9.24 8.49 -20.62
CA PRO A 71 -8.92 9.30 -21.80
C PRO A 71 -7.57 10.01 -21.59
N GLY A 72 -6.89 10.40 -22.67
CA GLY A 72 -5.55 11.00 -22.60
C GLY A 72 -5.42 12.28 -21.76
N SER A 73 -6.54 12.90 -21.38
CA SER A 73 -6.59 14.05 -20.48
C SER A 73 -6.48 13.71 -18.99
N ILE A 74 -6.61 12.42 -18.62
CA ILE A 74 -6.55 11.93 -17.23
C ILE A 74 -5.45 10.88 -17.14
N VAL A 75 -4.56 11.03 -16.15
CA VAL A 75 -3.48 10.07 -15.88
C VAL A 75 -3.67 9.53 -14.47
N ALA A 76 -3.70 8.21 -14.34
CA ALA A 76 -3.67 7.55 -13.04
C ALA A 76 -2.21 7.22 -12.70
N ILE A 77 -1.72 7.77 -11.58
CA ILE A 77 -0.31 7.70 -11.16
C ILE A 77 -0.25 6.92 -9.84
N ARG A 78 0.79 6.09 -9.69
CA ARG A 78 1.21 5.53 -8.40
C ARG A 78 2.27 6.48 -7.82
N PRO A 79 1.95 7.25 -6.78
CA PRO A 79 2.89 8.22 -6.20
C PRO A 79 4.02 7.55 -5.42
N MET A 80 3.80 6.32 -4.98
CA MET A 80 4.78 5.47 -4.31
C MET A 80 5.18 4.32 -5.24
N LYS A 81 6.47 4.05 -5.33
CA LYS A 81 7.02 2.93 -6.11
C LYS A 81 8.27 2.39 -5.43
N ASP A 82 8.37 1.07 -5.33
CA ASP A 82 9.53 0.38 -4.74
C ASP A 82 9.92 0.91 -3.34
N GLY A 83 8.91 1.29 -2.53
CA GLY A 83 9.08 1.83 -1.18
C GLY A 83 9.47 3.31 -1.12
N VAL A 84 9.59 4.03 -2.23
CA VAL A 84 10.00 5.43 -2.26
C VAL A 84 8.95 6.33 -2.91
N ILE A 85 9.03 7.63 -2.63
CA ILE A 85 8.19 8.65 -3.29
C ILE A 85 8.67 8.80 -4.73
N ALA A 86 7.83 8.39 -5.69
CA ALA A 86 8.08 8.56 -7.11
C ALA A 86 7.60 9.92 -7.64
N ASP A 87 6.55 10.48 -7.03
CA ASP A 87 6.03 11.81 -7.35
C ASP A 87 5.63 12.55 -6.07
N PHE A 88 6.39 13.58 -5.73
CA PHE A 88 6.22 14.36 -4.51
C PHE A 88 4.87 15.09 -4.45
N GLU A 89 4.50 15.80 -5.52
CA GLU A 89 3.26 16.57 -5.56
C GLU A 89 2.04 15.68 -5.44
N VAL A 90 2.07 14.52 -6.10
CA VAL A 90 0.96 13.56 -6.06
C VAL A 90 0.89 12.87 -4.68
N THR A 91 2.04 12.56 -4.06
CA THR A 91 2.10 12.03 -2.68
C THR A 91 1.52 13.02 -1.69
N GLN A 92 1.87 14.31 -1.79
CA GLN A 92 1.30 15.36 -0.96
C GLN A 92 -0.23 15.41 -1.10
N LYS A 93 -0.76 15.34 -2.32
CA LYS A 93 -2.22 15.35 -2.56
C LYS A 93 -2.91 14.11 -1.99
N MET A 94 -2.26 12.96 -2.02
CA MET A 94 -2.74 11.74 -1.39
C MET A 94 -2.77 11.89 0.14
N LEU A 95 -1.73 12.43 0.75
CA LEU A 95 -1.69 12.72 2.19
C LEU A 95 -2.73 13.76 2.61
N GLU A 96 -2.93 14.84 1.83
CA GLU A 96 -4.02 15.80 2.04
C GLU A 96 -5.38 15.11 2.09
N TYR A 97 -5.64 14.20 1.16
CA TYR A 97 -6.87 13.43 1.13
C TYR A 97 -7.03 12.58 2.39
N PHE A 98 -5.98 11.86 2.82
CA PHE A 98 -6.01 11.01 4.01
C PHE A 98 -6.23 11.82 5.30
N ILE A 99 -5.53 12.93 5.47
CA ILE A 99 -5.66 13.81 6.64
C ILE A 99 -7.06 14.44 6.70
N LYS A 100 -7.58 14.93 5.57
CA LYS A 100 -8.95 15.45 5.49
C LYS A 100 -9.99 14.39 5.83
N LYS A 101 -9.80 13.16 5.32
CA LYS A 101 -10.68 12.02 5.62
C LYS A 101 -10.65 11.66 7.10
N ALA A 102 -9.44 11.61 7.70
CA ALA A 102 -9.26 11.35 9.12
C ALA A 102 -9.96 12.41 9.98
N ARG A 103 -9.80 13.70 9.69
CA ARG A 103 -10.52 14.79 10.39
C ARG A 103 -12.04 14.62 10.31
N SER A 104 -12.56 14.34 9.11
CA SER A 104 -13.99 14.18 8.88
C SER A 104 -14.57 13.01 9.69
N LEU A 105 -13.89 11.88 9.71
CA LEU A 105 -14.35 10.67 10.42
C LEU A 105 -14.22 10.81 11.94
N ALA A 106 -13.16 11.44 12.42
CA ALA A 106 -12.94 11.69 13.84
C ALA A 106 -13.85 12.81 14.39
N ARG A 107 -14.56 13.54 13.53
CA ARG A 107 -15.42 14.68 13.94
C ARG A 107 -14.69 15.68 14.85
N THR A 108 -13.40 15.90 14.61
CA THR A 108 -12.60 16.86 15.36
C THR A 108 -12.94 18.29 14.95
N LEU A 109 -12.68 19.22 15.87
CA LEU A 109 -12.86 20.65 15.59
C LEU A 109 -11.87 21.12 14.51
N PRO A 110 -12.22 22.12 13.68
CA PRO A 110 -11.35 22.60 12.60
C PRO A 110 -9.95 23.04 13.06
N TRP A 111 -9.83 23.51 14.29
CA TRP A 111 -8.57 23.96 14.91
C TRP A 111 -7.86 22.90 15.75
N SER A 112 -8.36 21.67 15.77
CA SER A 112 -7.69 20.58 16.48
C SER A 112 -6.35 20.27 15.84
N LYS A 113 -5.32 20.15 16.68
CA LYS A 113 -3.97 19.80 16.23
C LYS A 113 -3.93 18.34 15.73
N ILE A 114 -3.25 18.12 14.62
CA ILE A 114 -3.02 16.78 14.07
C ILE A 114 -1.55 16.40 14.24
N ARG A 115 -1.30 15.31 14.95
CA ARG A 115 -0.01 14.63 14.99
C ARG A 115 -0.07 13.39 14.13
N VAL A 116 0.89 13.28 13.22
CA VAL A 116 0.96 12.16 12.29
C VAL A 116 2.22 11.35 12.55
N VAL A 117 2.09 10.04 12.62
CA VAL A 117 3.22 9.10 12.54
C VAL A 117 3.13 8.43 11.17
N VAL A 118 4.20 8.52 10.38
CA VAL A 118 4.28 7.92 9.05
C VAL A 118 5.28 6.78 9.10
N SER A 119 4.88 5.57 8.67
CA SER A 119 5.83 4.47 8.48
C SER A 119 6.59 4.67 7.17
N VAL A 120 7.86 4.34 7.21
CA VAL A 120 8.79 4.46 6.07
C VAL A 120 9.71 3.24 6.03
N PRO A 121 10.12 2.77 4.83
CA PRO A 121 11.09 1.69 4.72
C PRO A 121 12.42 2.03 5.41
N SER A 122 13.04 1.05 6.03
CA SER A 122 14.28 1.26 6.82
C SER A 122 15.47 1.73 5.98
N GLY A 123 15.46 1.52 4.67
CA GLY A 123 16.55 1.86 3.75
C GLY A 123 16.45 3.20 3.06
N ILE A 124 15.49 4.06 3.42
CA ILE A 124 15.33 5.36 2.74
C ILE A 124 16.37 6.39 3.18
N THR A 125 16.72 7.27 2.25
CA THR A 125 17.68 8.35 2.47
C THR A 125 17.10 9.48 3.35
N GLU A 126 17.98 10.29 3.95
CA GLU A 126 17.56 11.46 4.74
C GLU A 126 16.78 12.49 3.89
N VAL A 127 17.04 12.55 2.58
CA VAL A 127 16.29 13.42 1.66
C VAL A 127 14.86 12.92 1.51
N GLU A 128 14.67 11.60 1.34
CA GLU A 128 13.34 10.98 1.25
C GLU A 128 12.58 11.12 2.57
N LYS A 129 13.23 10.91 3.73
CA LYS A 129 12.62 11.14 5.04
C LYS A 129 12.10 12.57 5.17
N ARG A 130 12.92 13.58 4.80
CA ARG A 130 12.52 14.99 4.80
C ARG A 130 11.34 15.21 3.86
N ALA A 131 11.36 14.62 2.68
CA ALA A 131 10.26 14.73 1.71
C ALA A 131 8.93 14.21 2.27
N VAL A 132 8.94 13.07 3.00
CA VAL A 132 7.75 12.55 3.68
C VAL A 132 7.24 13.53 4.75
N VAL A 133 8.13 14.04 5.62
CA VAL A 133 7.76 14.99 6.67
C VAL A 133 7.15 16.27 6.07
N GLU A 134 7.81 16.88 5.10
CA GLU A 134 7.34 18.08 4.43
C GLU A 134 5.98 17.85 3.73
N SER A 135 5.80 16.70 3.06
CA SER A 135 4.53 16.34 2.44
C SER A 135 3.39 16.25 3.45
N ALA A 136 3.63 15.63 4.60
CA ALA A 136 2.61 15.48 5.65
C ALA A 136 2.28 16.83 6.31
N GLU A 137 3.26 17.67 6.57
CA GLU A 137 3.06 19.02 7.15
C GLU A 137 2.33 19.93 6.17
N GLN A 138 2.70 19.95 4.89
CA GLN A 138 1.99 20.70 3.86
C GLN A 138 0.56 20.16 3.63
N ALA A 139 0.33 18.87 3.88
CA ALA A 139 -1.00 18.27 3.85
C ALA A 139 -1.87 18.63 5.06
N GLY A 140 -1.33 19.33 6.05
CA GLY A 140 -2.06 19.86 7.22
C GLY A 140 -1.81 19.10 8.52
N ALA A 141 -0.71 18.35 8.64
CA ALA A 141 -0.22 17.85 9.92
C ALA A 141 0.49 18.98 10.69
N ASP A 142 0.16 19.16 11.98
CA ASP A 142 0.86 20.12 12.86
C ASP A 142 2.21 19.58 13.33
N LYS A 143 2.36 18.26 13.37
CA LYS A 143 3.60 17.58 13.73
C LYS A 143 3.66 16.20 13.09
N THR A 144 4.79 15.89 12.45
CA THR A 144 5.04 14.61 11.80
C THR A 144 6.20 13.89 12.46
N PHE A 145 6.04 12.60 12.67
CA PHE A 145 7.06 11.68 13.15
C PHE A 145 7.22 10.55 12.14
N LEU A 146 8.41 10.02 12.01
CA LEU A 146 8.67 8.84 11.21
C LEU A 146 8.92 7.63 12.10
N ILE A 147 8.53 6.46 11.61
CA ILE A 147 8.84 5.16 12.20
C ILE A 147 9.23 4.20 11.08
N ASP A 148 10.21 3.34 11.32
CA ASP A 148 10.56 2.31 10.35
C ASP A 148 9.42 1.30 10.19
N GLU A 149 9.11 0.89 8.94
CA GLU A 149 8.03 -0.06 8.64
C GLU A 149 8.12 -1.34 9.46
N PRO A 150 9.28 -2.04 9.55
CA PRO A 150 9.36 -3.26 10.34
C PRO A 150 9.15 -3.03 11.85
N MET A 151 9.52 -1.87 12.39
CA MET A 151 9.21 -1.52 13.78
C MET A 151 7.71 -1.32 13.97
N ALA A 152 7.06 -0.60 13.06
CA ALA A 152 5.62 -0.39 13.09
C ALA A 152 4.84 -1.72 12.97
N ALA A 153 5.28 -2.60 12.06
CA ALA A 153 4.73 -3.93 11.86
C ALA A 153 4.88 -4.80 13.11
N ALA A 154 6.06 -4.80 13.74
CA ALA A 154 6.32 -5.56 14.96
C ALA A 154 5.45 -5.09 16.15
N ILE A 155 5.29 -3.77 16.31
CA ILE A 155 4.38 -3.18 17.31
C ILE A 155 2.93 -3.60 17.01
N GLY A 156 2.51 -3.51 15.76
CA GLY A 156 1.17 -3.89 15.32
C GLY A 156 0.87 -5.38 15.49
N ALA A 157 1.88 -6.25 15.35
CA ALA A 157 1.80 -7.69 15.62
C ALA A 157 1.84 -8.03 17.13
N GLY A 158 2.08 -7.04 18.01
CA GLY A 158 2.17 -7.25 19.45
C GLY A 158 3.46 -7.93 19.90
N LEU A 159 4.54 -7.83 19.12
CA LEU A 159 5.84 -8.39 19.51
C LEU A 159 6.43 -7.58 20.67
N PRO A 160 7.18 -8.23 21.59
CA PRO A 160 7.79 -7.57 22.74
C PRO A 160 9.05 -6.78 22.35
N VAL A 161 8.87 -5.73 21.53
CA VAL A 161 9.97 -4.97 20.90
C VAL A 161 10.88 -4.25 21.89
N THR A 162 10.41 -3.96 23.12
CA THR A 162 11.19 -3.27 24.16
C THR A 162 11.97 -4.21 25.07
N GLU A 163 11.72 -5.52 24.96
CA GLU A 163 12.41 -6.52 25.79
C GLU A 163 13.80 -6.86 25.24
N PRO A 164 14.71 -7.40 26.05
CA PRO A 164 16.06 -7.78 25.63
C PRO A 164 16.10 -9.01 24.68
N GLY A 165 14.97 -9.71 24.53
CA GLY A 165 14.85 -10.81 23.56
C GLY A 165 14.81 -10.28 22.10
N GLY A 166 15.41 -11.03 21.17
CA GLY A 166 15.31 -10.72 19.73
C GLY A 166 13.95 -11.11 19.17
N SER A 167 13.21 -10.14 18.64
CA SER A 167 11.98 -10.36 17.88
C SER A 167 12.26 -10.20 16.39
N MET A 168 11.89 -11.19 15.57
CA MET A 168 12.06 -11.13 14.12
C MET A 168 10.72 -10.83 13.46
N ILE A 169 10.72 -9.90 12.51
CA ILE A 169 9.58 -9.57 11.67
C ILE A 169 9.97 -9.70 10.20
N ILE A 170 9.06 -10.23 9.39
CA ILE A 170 9.15 -10.25 7.93
C ILE A 170 7.93 -9.52 7.41
N ASP A 171 8.16 -8.41 6.73
CA ASP A 171 7.13 -7.59 6.10
C ASP A 171 7.27 -7.68 4.58
N ILE A 172 6.21 -8.14 3.91
CA ILE A 172 6.18 -8.30 2.45
C ILE A 172 5.08 -7.38 1.92
N GLY A 173 5.50 -6.22 1.45
CA GLY A 173 4.61 -5.21 0.89
C GLY A 173 4.32 -5.37 -0.61
N GLY A 174 3.90 -4.28 -1.25
CA GLY A 174 3.78 -4.21 -2.71
C GLY A 174 5.13 -3.96 -3.38
N GLY A 175 5.92 -3.02 -2.88
CA GLY A 175 7.19 -2.58 -3.46
C GLY A 175 8.43 -3.14 -2.79
N THR A 176 8.37 -3.42 -1.48
CA THR A 176 9.51 -3.84 -0.64
C THR A 176 9.20 -5.08 0.17
N THR A 177 10.24 -5.87 0.42
CA THR A 177 10.25 -6.93 1.43
C THR A 177 11.32 -6.58 2.46
N GLU A 178 10.93 -6.47 3.73
CA GLU A 178 11.81 -6.13 4.83
C GLU A 178 11.87 -7.27 5.85
N VAL A 179 13.09 -7.62 6.24
CA VAL A 179 13.36 -8.61 7.30
C VAL A 179 14.16 -7.92 8.37
N ALA A 180 13.61 -7.80 9.58
CA ALA A 180 14.27 -7.13 10.68
C ALA A 180 14.28 -7.95 11.96
N VAL A 181 15.35 -7.79 12.74
CA VAL A 181 15.45 -8.25 14.11
C VAL A 181 15.46 -7.04 15.03
N ILE A 182 14.56 -7.04 16.00
CA ILE A 182 14.30 -5.93 16.92
C ILE A 182 14.59 -6.39 18.34
N SER A 183 15.28 -5.58 19.12
CA SER A 183 15.56 -5.80 20.53
C SER A 183 15.72 -4.47 21.26
N LEU A 184 15.29 -4.38 22.52
CA LEU A 184 15.43 -3.18 23.38
C LEU A 184 14.92 -1.87 22.71
N GLY A 185 13.84 -1.96 21.94
CA GLY A 185 13.24 -0.81 21.27
C GLY A 185 13.99 -0.31 20.03
N GLY A 186 15.02 -1.03 19.56
CA GLY A 186 15.80 -0.68 18.38
C GLY A 186 15.86 -1.80 17.34
N ILE A 187 16.05 -1.44 16.09
CA ILE A 187 16.35 -2.39 15.02
C ILE A 187 17.83 -2.78 15.10
N VAL A 188 18.10 -4.06 15.36
CA VAL A 188 19.47 -4.59 15.46
C VAL A 188 20.05 -4.85 14.08
N VAL A 189 19.24 -5.42 13.19
CA VAL A 189 19.57 -5.66 11.78
C VAL A 189 18.30 -5.56 10.96
N CYS A 190 18.41 -4.98 9.77
CA CYS A 190 17.35 -4.94 8.78
C CYS A 190 17.95 -5.19 7.39
N ILE A 191 17.27 -6.03 6.63
CA ILE A 191 17.53 -6.25 5.21
C ILE A 191 16.26 -5.81 4.48
N SER A 192 16.41 -4.90 3.53
CA SER A 192 15.31 -4.39 2.70
C SER A 192 15.61 -4.67 1.23
N GLU A 193 14.69 -5.37 0.57
CA GLU A 193 14.77 -5.74 -0.83
C GLU A 193 13.60 -5.12 -1.63
N ARG A 194 13.90 -4.59 -2.81
CA ARG A 194 12.89 -4.03 -3.74
C ARG A 194 12.24 -5.12 -4.61
N THR A 195 11.98 -6.26 -4.01
CA THR A 195 11.31 -7.41 -4.63
C THR A 195 10.15 -7.82 -3.74
N ALA A 196 8.93 -7.58 -4.20
CA ALA A 196 7.72 -7.83 -3.45
C ALA A 196 6.52 -8.04 -4.39
N GLY A 197 5.30 -7.76 -3.94
CA GLY A 197 4.07 -8.07 -4.65
C GLY A 197 3.98 -7.55 -6.09
N ASP A 198 4.48 -6.36 -6.38
CA ASP A 198 4.45 -5.77 -7.72
C ASP A 198 5.40 -6.52 -8.69
N LYS A 199 6.55 -7.00 -8.20
CA LYS A 199 7.47 -7.85 -8.97
C LYS A 199 6.89 -9.22 -9.27
N MET A 200 6.14 -9.78 -8.34
CA MET A 200 5.38 -11.01 -8.58
C MET A 200 4.33 -10.82 -9.68
N ASP A 201 3.62 -9.70 -9.69
CA ASP A 201 2.65 -9.37 -10.74
C ASP A 201 3.33 -9.18 -12.10
N GLU A 202 4.47 -8.49 -12.16
CA GLU A 202 5.28 -8.36 -13.37
C GLU A 202 5.74 -9.73 -13.91
N ALA A 203 6.21 -10.62 -13.03
CA ALA A 203 6.63 -11.97 -13.40
C ALA A 203 5.47 -12.79 -13.99
N ILE A 204 4.28 -12.70 -13.39
CA ILE A 204 3.05 -13.35 -13.91
C ILE A 204 2.70 -12.80 -15.30
N VAL A 205 2.73 -11.48 -15.52
CA VAL A 205 2.48 -10.87 -16.84
C VAL A 205 3.47 -11.43 -17.87
N GLN A 206 4.74 -11.49 -17.54
CA GLN A 206 5.78 -11.99 -18.44
C GLN A 206 5.64 -13.49 -18.71
N HIS A 207 5.28 -14.29 -17.71
CA HIS A 207 5.04 -15.72 -17.86
C HIS A 207 3.87 -15.97 -18.84
N ILE A 208 2.73 -15.33 -18.61
CA ILE A 208 1.54 -15.47 -19.45
C ILE A 208 1.82 -15.00 -20.87
N LYS A 209 2.57 -13.91 -21.03
CA LYS A 209 3.00 -13.43 -22.36
C LYS A 209 3.86 -14.44 -23.09
N ARG A 210 4.86 -15.03 -22.42
CA ARG A 210 5.80 -15.98 -23.02
C ARG A 210 5.14 -17.32 -23.36
N LYS A 211 4.33 -17.86 -22.43
CA LYS A 211 3.75 -19.21 -22.60
C LYS A 211 2.54 -19.22 -23.52
N TYR A 212 1.70 -18.19 -23.45
CA TYR A 212 0.41 -18.18 -24.14
C TYR A 212 0.31 -17.16 -25.27
N ASN A 213 1.35 -16.33 -25.51
CA ASN A 213 1.27 -15.16 -26.39
C ASN A 213 0.05 -14.26 -26.04
N LEU A 214 -0.26 -14.14 -24.78
CA LEU A 214 -1.43 -13.44 -24.26
C LEU A 214 -0.99 -12.23 -23.44
N LEU A 215 -1.47 -11.04 -23.81
CA LEU A 215 -1.23 -9.82 -23.04
C LEU A 215 -2.35 -9.64 -22.02
N ILE A 216 -1.98 -9.61 -20.74
CA ILE A 216 -2.85 -9.28 -19.61
C ILE A 216 -2.40 -7.99 -18.95
N GLY A 217 -3.32 -7.30 -18.26
CA GLY A 217 -2.98 -6.11 -17.47
C GLY A 217 -2.60 -6.47 -16.03
N GLU A 218 -1.97 -5.53 -15.31
CA GLU A 218 -1.55 -5.66 -13.90
C GLU A 218 -2.69 -6.15 -12.99
N ARG A 219 -3.90 -5.60 -13.15
CA ARG A 219 -5.06 -6.04 -12.35
C ARG A 219 -5.40 -7.52 -12.52
N THR A 220 -5.16 -8.06 -13.71
CA THR A 220 -5.38 -9.48 -13.96
C THR A 220 -4.27 -10.30 -13.30
N ALA A 221 -3.02 -9.85 -13.39
CA ALA A 221 -1.88 -10.49 -12.73
C ALA A 221 -2.04 -10.47 -11.20
N GLU A 222 -2.40 -9.34 -10.60
CA GLU A 222 -2.71 -9.22 -9.17
C GLU A 222 -3.84 -10.19 -8.76
N ALA A 223 -4.88 -10.29 -9.57
CA ALA A 223 -5.98 -11.22 -9.31
C ALA A 223 -5.56 -12.69 -9.40
N ILE A 224 -4.66 -13.04 -10.32
CA ILE A 224 -4.07 -14.38 -10.44
C ILE A 224 -3.25 -14.69 -9.17
N LYS A 225 -2.32 -13.81 -8.81
CA LYS A 225 -1.49 -13.93 -7.60
C LYS A 225 -2.33 -14.18 -6.36
N ILE A 226 -3.36 -13.36 -6.12
CA ILE A 226 -4.21 -13.45 -4.92
C ILE A 226 -5.07 -14.72 -4.91
N LYS A 227 -5.59 -15.15 -6.07
CA LYS A 227 -6.56 -16.24 -6.12
C LYS A 227 -5.92 -17.62 -6.16
N ILE A 228 -4.85 -17.76 -6.93
CA ILE A 228 -4.23 -19.05 -7.19
C ILE A 228 -2.71 -19.10 -6.95
N GLY A 229 -2.06 -17.97 -6.62
CA GLY A 229 -0.65 -17.95 -6.23
C GLY A 229 -0.44 -18.73 -4.92
N SER A 230 0.67 -19.45 -4.83
CA SER A 230 1.13 -20.12 -3.62
C SER A 230 2.65 -20.20 -3.63
N ALA A 231 3.28 -20.15 -2.46
CA ALA A 231 4.72 -20.31 -2.31
C ALA A 231 5.13 -21.79 -2.16
N ASP A 232 4.17 -22.66 -1.84
CA ASP A 232 4.39 -24.07 -1.63
C ASP A 232 3.32 -24.89 -2.35
N GLU A 233 3.52 -26.20 -2.48
CA GLU A 233 2.57 -27.12 -3.08
C GLU A 233 1.24 -27.07 -2.35
N LEU A 234 0.16 -27.07 -3.11
CA LEU A 234 -1.19 -27.12 -2.56
C LEU A 234 -1.68 -28.57 -2.53
N SER A 235 -2.43 -28.93 -1.50
CA SER A 235 -3.10 -30.23 -1.42
C SER A 235 -4.08 -30.46 -2.59
N GLU A 236 -4.62 -29.39 -3.13
CA GLU A 236 -5.46 -29.36 -4.32
C GLU A 236 -5.09 -28.14 -5.16
N GLU A 237 -4.59 -28.40 -6.38
CA GLU A 237 -4.19 -27.33 -7.30
C GLU A 237 -5.42 -26.58 -7.82
N LYS A 238 -5.33 -25.25 -7.75
CA LYS A 238 -6.39 -24.34 -8.18
C LYS A 238 -6.29 -24.07 -9.67
N ARG A 239 -7.44 -23.77 -10.28
CA ARG A 239 -7.52 -23.35 -11.68
C ARG A 239 -8.24 -22.01 -11.79
N MET A 240 -7.83 -21.21 -12.76
CA MET A 240 -8.45 -19.92 -13.04
C MET A 240 -8.49 -19.66 -14.54
N GLU A 241 -9.65 -19.26 -15.03
CA GLU A 241 -9.77 -18.71 -16.39
C GLU A 241 -9.39 -17.23 -16.39
N ILE A 242 -8.52 -16.86 -17.32
CA ILE A 242 -8.10 -15.49 -17.54
C ILE A 242 -8.36 -15.08 -18.98
N LYS A 243 -8.65 -13.80 -19.17
CA LYS A 243 -8.91 -13.19 -20.46
C LYS A 243 -7.87 -12.11 -20.76
N GLY A 244 -7.28 -12.17 -21.94
CA GLY A 244 -6.30 -11.22 -22.41
C GLY A 244 -6.41 -10.98 -23.91
N ARG A 245 -5.52 -10.14 -24.45
CA ARG A 245 -5.38 -9.89 -25.89
C ARG A 245 -4.36 -10.87 -26.45
N ASP A 246 -4.76 -11.68 -27.41
CA ASP A 246 -3.87 -12.52 -28.18
C ASP A 246 -2.91 -11.64 -29.01
N LEU A 247 -1.61 -11.84 -28.86
CA LEU A 247 -0.60 -11.01 -29.53
C LEU A 247 -0.43 -11.34 -31.01
N VAL A 248 -0.89 -12.52 -31.46
CA VAL A 248 -0.85 -12.94 -32.85
C VAL A 248 -2.12 -12.50 -33.59
N ALA A 249 -3.28 -12.86 -33.05
CA ALA A 249 -4.57 -12.57 -33.69
C ALA A 249 -5.08 -11.15 -33.38
N GLY A 250 -4.57 -10.48 -32.33
CA GLY A 250 -5.02 -9.16 -31.89
C GLY A 250 -6.39 -9.16 -31.20
N LEU A 251 -7.04 -10.31 -31.07
CA LEU A 251 -8.39 -10.49 -30.54
C LEU A 251 -8.38 -10.94 -29.05
N PRO A 252 -9.46 -10.72 -28.30
CA PRO A 252 -9.60 -11.30 -26.96
C PRO A 252 -9.57 -12.82 -27.00
N ARG A 253 -8.79 -13.43 -26.10
CA ARG A 253 -8.71 -14.87 -25.93
C ARG A 253 -8.75 -15.24 -24.45
N THR A 254 -9.39 -16.36 -24.13
CA THR A 254 -9.46 -16.92 -22.77
C THR A 254 -8.53 -18.13 -22.69
N VAL A 255 -7.79 -18.27 -21.60
CA VAL A 255 -6.97 -19.44 -21.29
C VAL A 255 -7.19 -19.85 -19.83
N THR A 256 -7.03 -21.14 -19.55
CA THR A 256 -7.05 -21.68 -18.18
C THR A 256 -5.62 -21.84 -17.70
N ILE A 257 -5.33 -21.36 -16.51
CA ILE A 257 -4.03 -21.45 -15.83
C ILE A 257 -4.19 -22.16 -14.48
N THR A 258 -3.10 -22.69 -13.94
CA THR A 258 -3.09 -23.44 -12.68
C THR A 258 -2.20 -22.79 -11.64
N SER A 259 -2.44 -23.09 -10.35
CA SER A 259 -1.59 -22.63 -9.25
C SER A 259 -0.18 -23.22 -9.33
N GLU A 260 -0.01 -24.46 -9.78
CA GLU A 260 1.28 -25.08 -10.04
C GLU A 260 2.11 -24.25 -11.04
N GLU A 261 1.49 -23.81 -12.11
CA GLU A 261 2.13 -22.99 -13.15
C GLU A 261 2.54 -21.61 -12.64
N ILE A 262 1.75 -21.01 -11.76
CA ILE A 262 2.03 -19.67 -11.22
C ILE A 262 3.09 -19.71 -10.12
N ARG A 263 3.23 -20.84 -9.45
CA ARG A 263 4.28 -21.09 -8.43
C ARG A 263 5.67 -21.24 -9.05
N ALA A 264 5.79 -21.85 -10.22
CA ALA A 264 7.05 -22.07 -10.95
C ALA A 264 7.64 -20.78 -11.52
#